data_135a4dbe769e5ae38c3ace4ce8b0ac2d
#
_entry.id   135a4dbe769e5ae38c3ace4ce8b0ac2d
#
_cell.length_a   1.000
_cell.length_b   1.000
_cell.length_c   1.000
_cell.angle_alpha   90.00
_cell.angle_beta   90.00
_cell.angle_gamma   90.00
#
_symmetry.space_group_name_H-M   'P 1'
#
loop_
_entity.id
_entity.type
_entity.pdbx_description
1 polymer ?
#
loop_
_entity_poly.entity_id
_entity_poly.type
_entity_poly.pdbx_seq_one_letter_code
_entity_poly.pdbx_strand_id
1 'polypeptide(L)'
;MNMQEDKSIIEVSHVSKYFGEKTALDDVSLNVKKGEFVTILGPSGCGKTTLLRLIAGFQTASEGEIRISGKEITQTPPHKRPVNTVFQKYALFPHLNVYDNIAFGLKLKKTPKQTIQKKVKAALKMVGMTDYEYRDVDSLSGGQQQRVAIARAIVNEPEVLLLDEPLAALDLKMRKDMQMELKEMHKSLGITFVYVTHDQEEALTLSDTIVVMSEGKIQQIGTPIDIYNEPINSFVADFIGESNILNGTMIHD
;
A
#
# COMPACT_ATOMS: atom_id res chain seq x y z
N MET A 1 17.51 22.98 16.14
CA MET A 1 17.21 21.53 15.94
C MET A 1 15.70 21.40 16.18
N ASN A 2 14.88 21.47 15.11
CA ASN A 2 13.44 21.27 15.24
C ASN A 2 13.20 19.76 15.44
N MET A 3 12.80 19.40 16.65
CA MET A 3 12.14 18.12 16.89
C MET A 3 10.78 18.18 16.20
N GLN A 4 10.72 17.82 14.89
CA GLN A 4 9.47 17.34 14.31
C GLN A 4 9.15 16.05 15.06
N GLU A 5 8.16 16.10 15.95
CA GLU A 5 7.60 14.91 16.56
C GLU A 5 7.26 13.91 15.45
N ASP A 6 7.79 12.73 15.56
CA ASP A 6 7.65 11.56 14.67
C ASP A 6 6.18 11.06 14.74
N LYS A 7 5.26 11.86 14.18
CA LYS A 7 3.82 11.68 14.36
C LYS A 7 3.33 10.56 13.46
N SER A 8 2.87 9.47 14.06
CA SER A 8 2.19 8.38 13.35
C SER A 8 0.97 8.92 12.61
N ILE A 9 0.84 8.57 11.32
CA ILE A 9 -0.35 8.87 10.52
C ILE A 9 -1.35 7.71 10.57
N ILE A 10 -0.87 6.47 10.65
CA ILE A 10 -1.69 5.27 10.87
C ILE A 10 -1.22 4.61 12.16
N GLU A 11 -2.16 4.29 13.03
CA GLU A 11 -1.94 3.52 14.23
C GLU A 11 -2.91 2.33 14.20
N VAL A 12 -2.37 1.13 14.22
CA VAL A 12 -3.09 -0.14 14.35
C VAL A 12 -2.73 -0.70 15.72
N SER A 13 -3.71 -0.89 16.61
CA SER A 13 -3.48 -1.29 18.00
C SER A 13 -4.25 -2.57 18.31
N HIS A 14 -3.51 -3.66 18.54
CA HIS A 14 -4.04 -4.96 18.97
C HIS A 14 -5.19 -5.46 18.09
N VAL A 15 -5.03 -5.31 16.76
CA VAL A 15 -6.09 -5.64 15.81
C VAL A 15 -6.10 -7.12 15.48
N SER A 16 -7.25 -7.75 15.74
CA SER A 16 -7.55 -9.13 15.33
C SER A 16 -8.71 -9.18 14.35
N LYS A 17 -8.66 -10.15 13.43
CA LYS A 17 -9.73 -10.40 12.47
C LYS A 17 -10.01 -11.88 12.32
N TYR A 18 -11.27 -12.23 12.60
CA TYR A 18 -11.79 -13.59 12.48
C TYR A 18 -12.79 -13.70 11.32
N PHE A 19 -12.75 -14.80 10.59
CA PHE A 19 -13.76 -15.21 9.59
C PHE A 19 -14.26 -16.61 9.96
N GLY A 20 -15.36 -16.66 10.71
CA GLY A 20 -15.81 -17.91 11.35
C GLY A 20 -14.71 -18.42 12.30
N GLU A 21 -14.28 -19.66 12.10
CA GLU A 21 -13.21 -20.27 12.91
C GLU A 21 -11.79 -19.89 12.45
N LYS A 22 -11.64 -19.25 11.29
CA LYS A 22 -10.33 -18.89 10.74
C LYS A 22 -9.87 -17.52 11.28
N THR A 23 -8.73 -17.50 11.96
CA THR A 23 -8.02 -16.27 12.31
C THR A 23 -7.21 -15.77 11.11
N ALA A 24 -7.55 -14.59 10.60
CA ALA A 24 -6.84 -13.96 9.49
C ALA A 24 -5.79 -12.95 9.96
N LEU A 25 -6.04 -12.31 11.10
CA LEU A 25 -5.08 -11.47 11.83
C LEU A 25 -5.20 -11.78 13.32
N ASP A 26 -4.05 -11.85 14.00
CA ASP A 26 -3.93 -12.19 15.40
C ASP A 26 -3.04 -11.17 16.12
N ASP A 27 -3.64 -10.29 16.88
CA ASP A 27 -2.99 -9.25 17.71
C ASP A 27 -1.96 -8.39 16.97
N VAL A 28 -2.37 -7.82 15.83
CA VAL A 28 -1.50 -7.01 14.98
C VAL A 28 -1.43 -5.58 15.49
N SER A 29 -0.21 -5.09 15.76
CA SER A 29 0.06 -3.70 16.12
C SER A 29 1.11 -3.10 15.18
N LEU A 30 0.82 -1.92 14.60
CA LEU A 30 1.67 -1.25 13.61
C LEU A 30 1.48 0.26 13.68
N ASN A 31 2.59 0.99 13.66
CA ASN A 31 2.60 2.44 13.52
C ASN A 31 3.30 2.82 12.21
N VAL A 32 2.65 3.67 11.40
CA VAL A 32 3.19 4.20 10.15
C VAL A 32 3.39 5.70 10.30
N LYS A 33 4.58 6.20 9.98
CA LYS A 33 4.92 7.61 10.07
C LYS A 33 4.39 8.37 8.85
N LYS A 34 4.13 9.66 9.04
CA LYS A 34 3.68 10.53 7.93
C LYS A 34 4.75 10.67 6.86
N GLY A 35 4.38 10.48 5.60
CA GLY A 35 5.27 10.58 4.45
C GLY A 35 6.18 9.39 4.23
N GLU A 36 5.98 8.29 4.97
CA GLU A 36 6.76 7.06 4.88
C GLU A 36 6.23 6.14 3.78
N PHE A 37 7.14 5.40 3.13
CA PHE A 37 6.80 4.28 2.26
C PHE A 37 6.93 2.98 3.05
N VAL A 38 5.81 2.43 3.50
CA VAL A 38 5.78 1.18 4.29
C VAL A 38 5.32 0.03 3.42
N THR A 39 6.09 -1.05 3.39
CA THR A 39 5.69 -2.29 2.72
C THR A 39 5.29 -3.37 3.71
N ILE A 40 4.10 -3.93 3.51
CA ILE A 40 3.62 -5.13 4.19
C ILE A 40 3.98 -6.32 3.31
N LEU A 41 4.96 -7.10 3.73
CA LEU A 41 5.56 -8.21 3.00
C LEU A 41 5.23 -9.55 3.66
N GLY A 42 5.04 -10.60 2.88
CA GLY A 42 4.83 -11.95 3.42
C GLY A 42 4.24 -12.92 2.40
N PRO A 43 4.16 -14.21 2.70
CA PRO A 43 3.62 -15.22 1.79
C PRO A 43 2.13 -15.01 1.53
N SER A 44 1.61 -15.68 0.49
CA SER A 44 0.18 -15.63 0.16
C SER A 44 -0.66 -16.16 1.32
N GLY A 45 -1.75 -15.44 1.63
CA GLY A 45 -2.69 -15.84 2.69
C GLY A 45 -2.27 -15.51 4.12
N CYS A 46 -1.14 -14.82 4.36
CA CYS A 46 -0.68 -14.46 5.71
C CYS A 46 -1.40 -13.26 6.35
N GLY A 47 -2.39 -12.63 5.68
CA GLY A 47 -3.19 -11.54 6.26
C GLY A 47 -2.94 -10.15 5.70
N LYS A 48 -1.96 -9.91 4.82
CA LYS A 48 -1.58 -8.58 4.26
C LYS A 48 -2.77 -7.80 3.69
N THR A 49 -3.46 -8.38 2.71
CA THR A 49 -4.65 -7.76 2.09
C THR A 49 -5.78 -7.57 3.10
N THR A 50 -5.89 -8.43 4.11
CA THR A 50 -6.87 -8.25 5.19
C THR A 50 -6.54 -7.01 6.02
N LEU A 51 -5.28 -6.83 6.44
CA LEU A 51 -4.84 -5.65 7.16
C LEU A 51 -5.07 -4.38 6.33
N LEU A 52 -4.69 -4.39 5.05
CA LEU A 52 -4.92 -3.26 4.16
C LEU A 52 -6.41 -2.93 4.03
N ARG A 53 -7.28 -3.94 3.90
CA ARG A 53 -8.75 -3.74 3.81
C ARG A 53 -9.36 -3.22 5.11
N LEU A 54 -8.80 -3.56 6.27
CA LEU A 54 -9.18 -2.98 7.56
C LEU A 54 -8.81 -1.49 7.61
N ILE A 55 -7.61 -1.12 7.20
CA ILE A 55 -7.16 0.29 7.11
C ILE A 55 -8.03 1.06 6.10
N ALA A 56 -8.36 0.45 4.95
CA ALA A 56 -9.22 1.06 3.93
C ALA A 56 -10.70 1.16 4.35
N GLY A 57 -11.16 0.37 5.33
CA GLY A 57 -12.55 0.33 5.79
C GLY A 57 -13.47 -0.58 4.97
N PHE A 58 -12.90 -1.43 4.10
CA PHE A 58 -13.67 -2.46 3.38
C PHE A 58 -14.04 -3.66 4.27
N GLN A 59 -13.37 -3.76 5.41
CA GLN A 59 -13.66 -4.74 6.46
C GLN A 59 -13.58 -4.04 7.81
N THR A 60 -14.24 -4.63 8.82
CA THR A 60 -14.20 -4.15 10.20
C THR A 60 -13.35 -5.10 11.04
N ALA A 61 -12.51 -4.57 11.92
CA ALA A 61 -11.76 -5.37 12.87
C ALA A 61 -12.72 -6.13 13.80
N SER A 62 -12.33 -7.33 14.21
CA SER A 62 -13.05 -8.10 15.23
C SER A 62 -12.70 -7.60 16.64
N GLU A 63 -11.43 -7.22 16.83
CA GLU A 63 -10.89 -6.65 18.06
C GLU A 63 -9.85 -5.59 17.71
N GLY A 64 -9.54 -4.73 18.68
CA GLY A 64 -8.55 -3.67 18.54
C GLY A 64 -9.07 -2.41 17.88
N GLU A 65 -8.17 -1.49 17.60
CA GLU A 65 -8.48 -0.14 17.14
C GLU A 65 -7.57 0.29 15.99
N ILE A 66 -8.12 1.07 15.06
CA ILE A 66 -7.35 1.70 13.97
C ILE A 66 -7.59 3.20 14.01
N ARG A 67 -6.50 3.97 14.02
CA ARG A 67 -6.52 5.44 13.92
C ARG A 67 -5.81 5.92 12.67
N ILE A 68 -6.33 6.99 12.07
CA ILE A 68 -5.64 7.74 11.00
C ILE A 68 -5.64 9.21 11.39
N SER A 69 -4.45 9.83 11.37
CA SER A 69 -4.24 11.22 11.79
C SER A 69 -4.81 11.50 13.18
N GLY A 70 -4.62 10.54 14.11
CA GLY A 70 -5.09 10.60 15.50
C GLY A 70 -6.59 10.41 15.70
N LYS A 71 -7.37 10.21 14.62
CA LYS A 71 -8.82 9.94 14.70
C LYS A 71 -9.09 8.46 14.59
N GLU A 72 -9.89 7.93 15.51
CA GLU A 72 -10.37 6.56 15.42
C GLU A 72 -11.26 6.38 14.19
N ILE A 73 -10.96 5.34 13.39
CA ILE A 73 -11.66 5.05 12.14
C ILE A 73 -12.17 3.62 12.06
N THR A 74 -12.04 2.83 13.12
CA THR A 74 -12.35 1.38 13.14
C THR A 74 -13.72 1.07 12.53
N GLN A 75 -14.74 1.89 12.84
CA GLN A 75 -16.11 1.76 12.34
C GLN A 75 -16.44 2.76 11.20
N THR A 76 -15.47 3.58 10.77
CA THR A 76 -15.72 4.59 9.74
C THR A 76 -15.79 3.93 8.36
N PRO A 77 -16.85 4.18 7.54
CA PRO A 77 -16.97 3.59 6.22
C PRO A 77 -15.88 4.11 5.26
N PRO A 78 -15.52 3.35 4.19
CA PRO A 78 -14.40 3.66 3.30
C PRO A 78 -14.43 5.07 2.70
N HIS A 79 -15.59 5.53 2.26
CA HIS A 79 -15.74 6.84 1.58
C HIS A 79 -15.55 8.05 2.51
N LYS A 80 -15.46 7.84 3.83
CA LYS A 80 -15.21 8.88 4.83
C LYS A 80 -13.79 8.85 5.38
N ARG A 81 -12.97 7.88 4.96
CA ARG A 81 -11.57 7.77 5.39
C ARG A 81 -10.67 8.64 4.51
N PRO A 82 -9.61 9.26 5.07
CA PRO A 82 -8.67 10.09 4.30
C PRO A 82 -7.64 9.23 3.53
N VAL A 83 -8.06 8.07 3.02
CA VAL A 83 -7.22 7.13 2.29
C VAL A 83 -7.83 6.81 0.94
N ASN A 84 -7.00 6.49 -0.04
CA ASN A 84 -7.43 5.92 -1.32
C ASN A 84 -6.70 4.60 -1.57
N THR A 85 -7.36 3.68 -2.28
CA THR A 85 -6.83 2.34 -2.55
C THR A 85 -6.69 2.11 -4.05
N VAL A 86 -5.54 1.57 -4.46
CA VAL A 86 -5.30 0.96 -5.77
C VAL A 86 -5.36 -0.55 -5.58
N PHE A 87 -6.27 -1.21 -6.27
CA PHE A 87 -6.49 -2.65 -6.19
C PHE A 87 -5.61 -3.42 -7.18
N GLN A 88 -5.32 -4.67 -6.91
CA GLN A 88 -4.53 -5.57 -7.76
C GLN A 88 -5.03 -5.64 -9.22
N LYS A 89 -6.35 -5.60 -9.45
CA LYS A 89 -6.97 -5.57 -10.78
C LYS A 89 -7.34 -4.17 -11.24
N TYR A 90 -6.69 -3.13 -10.68
CA TYR A 90 -6.87 -1.70 -10.98
C TYR A 90 -8.29 -1.16 -10.78
N ALA A 91 -9.34 -1.97 -10.94
CA ALA A 91 -10.76 -1.64 -10.77
C ALA A 91 -11.17 -0.35 -11.51
N LEU A 92 -10.68 -0.16 -12.73
CA LEU A 92 -11.10 0.93 -13.60
C LEU A 92 -12.55 0.72 -14.03
N PHE A 93 -13.27 1.81 -14.26
CA PHE A 93 -14.63 1.78 -14.79
C PHE A 93 -14.57 1.60 -16.30
N PRO A 94 -14.95 0.43 -16.87
CA PRO A 94 -14.74 0.14 -18.29
C PRO A 94 -15.61 1.01 -19.22
N HIS A 95 -16.75 1.50 -18.74
CA HIS A 95 -17.66 2.40 -19.46
C HIS A 95 -17.24 3.88 -19.43
N LEU A 96 -16.14 4.22 -18.79
CA LEU A 96 -15.57 5.56 -18.69
C LEU A 96 -14.21 5.62 -19.38
N ASN A 97 -13.92 6.73 -20.06
CA ASN A 97 -12.58 7.01 -20.56
C ASN A 97 -11.59 7.33 -19.43
N VAL A 98 -10.32 7.54 -19.75
CA VAL A 98 -9.27 7.86 -18.78
C VAL A 98 -9.59 9.10 -17.96
N TYR A 99 -10.01 10.20 -18.61
CA TYR A 99 -10.37 11.44 -17.92
C TYR A 99 -11.50 11.23 -16.92
N ASP A 100 -12.56 10.56 -17.34
CA ASP A 100 -13.74 10.34 -16.50
C ASP A 100 -13.48 9.37 -15.35
N ASN A 101 -12.60 8.37 -15.54
CA ASN A 101 -12.10 7.52 -14.46
C ASN A 101 -11.41 8.35 -13.39
N ILE A 102 -10.46 9.21 -13.76
CA ILE A 102 -9.71 10.03 -12.82
C ILE A 102 -10.63 11.07 -12.16
N ALA A 103 -11.51 11.74 -12.94
CA ALA A 103 -12.41 12.76 -12.46
C ALA A 103 -13.53 12.24 -11.53
N PHE A 104 -13.77 10.92 -11.50
CA PHE A 104 -14.93 10.31 -10.87
C PHE A 104 -15.13 10.77 -9.42
N GLY A 105 -14.10 10.64 -8.58
CA GLY A 105 -14.17 11.04 -7.16
C GLY A 105 -14.40 12.54 -6.98
N LEU A 106 -13.79 13.37 -7.82
CA LEU A 106 -13.97 14.83 -7.78
C LEU A 106 -15.42 15.24 -8.20
N LYS A 107 -16.01 14.52 -9.18
CA LYS A 107 -17.40 14.72 -9.59
C LYS A 107 -18.37 14.39 -8.45
N LEU A 108 -18.14 13.28 -7.71
CA LEU A 108 -18.94 12.92 -6.55
C LEU A 108 -18.88 13.98 -5.43
N LYS A 109 -17.69 14.59 -5.24
CA LYS A 109 -17.50 15.71 -4.31
C LYS A 109 -18.06 17.03 -4.81
N LYS A 110 -18.72 17.07 -5.98
CA LYS A 110 -19.27 18.27 -6.61
C LYS A 110 -18.23 19.39 -6.84
N THR A 111 -16.99 19.01 -7.10
CA THR A 111 -15.90 19.93 -7.40
C THR A 111 -16.19 20.73 -8.68
N PRO A 112 -15.87 22.04 -8.76
CA PRO A 112 -16.08 22.84 -9.95
C PRO A 112 -15.37 22.29 -11.20
N LYS A 113 -16.00 22.34 -12.37
CA LYS A 113 -15.46 21.75 -13.62
C LYS A 113 -14.04 22.21 -13.97
N GLN A 114 -13.74 23.49 -13.81
CA GLN A 114 -12.38 24.02 -14.08
C GLN A 114 -11.34 23.41 -13.14
N THR A 115 -11.67 23.25 -11.85
CA THR A 115 -10.80 22.61 -10.87
C THR A 115 -10.58 21.13 -11.19
N ILE A 116 -11.65 20.40 -11.60
CA ILE A 116 -11.53 19.01 -12.06
C ILE A 116 -10.55 18.93 -13.22
N GLN A 117 -10.72 19.74 -14.25
CA GLN A 117 -9.85 19.74 -15.43
C GLN A 117 -8.39 19.98 -15.07
N LYS A 118 -8.13 20.96 -14.20
CA LYS A 118 -6.77 21.27 -13.72
C LYS A 118 -6.16 20.09 -12.95
N LYS A 119 -6.91 19.50 -12.01
CA LYS A 119 -6.43 18.37 -11.17
C LYS A 119 -6.21 17.11 -12.00
N VAL A 120 -7.11 16.78 -12.93
CA VAL A 120 -6.95 15.60 -13.81
C VAL A 120 -5.74 15.76 -14.70
N LYS A 121 -5.51 16.93 -15.32
CA LYS A 121 -4.31 17.18 -16.13
C LYS A 121 -3.02 17.06 -15.31
N ALA A 122 -3.01 17.57 -14.08
CA ALA A 122 -1.86 17.44 -13.19
C ALA A 122 -1.59 15.97 -12.81
N ALA A 123 -2.64 15.20 -12.49
CA ALA A 123 -2.52 13.79 -12.17
C ALA A 123 -2.01 12.96 -13.37
N LEU A 124 -2.55 13.22 -14.59
CA LEU A 124 -2.08 12.56 -15.82
C LEU A 124 -0.63 12.89 -16.13
N LYS A 125 -0.22 14.14 -15.95
CA LYS A 125 1.20 14.54 -16.12
C LYS A 125 2.11 13.78 -15.14
N MET A 126 1.69 13.63 -13.89
CA MET A 126 2.45 12.94 -12.84
C MET A 126 2.72 11.47 -13.17
N VAL A 127 1.75 10.80 -13.79
CA VAL A 127 1.88 9.39 -14.19
C VAL A 127 2.33 9.21 -15.66
N GLY A 128 2.80 10.27 -16.34
CA GLY A 128 3.29 10.20 -17.71
C GLY A 128 2.24 9.85 -18.78
N MET A 129 0.97 10.23 -18.55
CA MET A 129 -0.18 9.87 -19.41
C MET A 129 -0.89 11.08 -20.01
N THR A 130 -0.17 12.17 -20.31
CA THR A 130 -0.75 13.48 -20.71
C THR A 130 -1.66 13.40 -21.94
N ASP A 131 -1.32 12.54 -22.92
CA ASP A 131 -2.07 12.47 -24.20
C ASP A 131 -3.14 11.36 -24.21
N TYR A 132 -3.50 10.81 -23.06
CA TYR A 132 -4.40 9.66 -22.94
C TYR A 132 -5.80 10.04 -22.42
N GLU A 133 -6.10 11.31 -22.21
CA GLU A 133 -7.31 11.80 -21.54
C GLU A 133 -8.61 11.16 -22.03
N TYR A 134 -8.75 11.03 -23.34
CA TYR A 134 -10.01 10.59 -23.98
C TYR A 134 -9.98 9.14 -24.50
N ARG A 135 -8.93 8.39 -24.18
CA ARG A 135 -8.84 6.97 -24.56
C ARG A 135 -9.73 6.11 -23.69
N ASP A 136 -10.28 5.06 -24.29
CA ASP A 136 -10.99 4.01 -23.57
C ASP A 136 -10.00 3.20 -22.74
N VAL A 137 -10.35 2.88 -21.49
CA VAL A 137 -9.44 2.15 -20.58
C VAL A 137 -9.16 0.74 -21.06
N ASP A 138 -10.05 0.09 -21.80
CA ASP A 138 -9.86 -1.25 -22.37
C ASP A 138 -8.82 -1.27 -23.51
N SER A 139 -8.51 -0.12 -24.11
CA SER A 139 -7.46 0.00 -25.13
C SER A 139 -6.04 0.13 -24.56
N LEU A 140 -5.93 0.23 -23.23
CA LEU A 140 -4.67 0.48 -22.54
C LEU A 140 -3.95 -0.84 -22.18
N SER A 141 -2.62 -0.82 -22.21
CA SER A 141 -1.82 -1.91 -21.63
C SER A 141 -2.01 -1.98 -20.10
N GLY A 142 -1.66 -3.13 -19.47
CA GLY A 142 -1.76 -3.30 -18.02
C GLY A 142 -1.03 -2.22 -17.23
N GLY A 143 0.19 -1.85 -17.63
CA GLY A 143 0.94 -0.75 -17.01
C GLY A 143 0.28 0.61 -17.18
N GLN A 144 -0.33 0.88 -18.33
CA GLN A 144 -1.09 2.11 -18.54
C GLN A 144 -2.37 2.15 -17.70
N GLN A 145 -3.10 1.03 -17.59
CA GLN A 145 -4.27 0.92 -16.71
C GLN A 145 -3.88 1.16 -15.24
N GLN A 146 -2.74 0.64 -14.80
CA GLN A 146 -2.21 0.87 -13.47
C GLN A 146 -1.93 2.35 -13.23
N ARG A 147 -1.25 3.04 -14.16
CA ARG A 147 -0.98 4.48 -14.07
C ARG A 147 -2.27 5.29 -13.95
N VAL A 148 -3.30 4.94 -14.72
CA VAL A 148 -4.63 5.57 -14.62
C VAL A 148 -5.27 5.31 -13.24
N ALA A 149 -5.16 4.09 -12.69
CA ALA A 149 -5.67 3.76 -11.36
C ALA A 149 -4.96 4.56 -10.25
N ILE A 150 -3.65 4.73 -10.35
CA ILE A 150 -2.86 5.57 -9.45
C ILE A 150 -3.29 7.04 -9.60
N ALA A 151 -3.40 7.57 -10.82
CA ALA A 151 -3.85 8.94 -11.07
C ALA A 151 -5.24 9.19 -10.47
N ARG A 152 -6.18 8.23 -10.61
CA ARG A 152 -7.50 8.28 -9.99
C ARG A 152 -7.44 8.30 -8.47
N ALA A 153 -6.49 7.61 -7.88
CA ALA A 153 -6.32 7.58 -6.43
C ALA A 153 -5.72 8.90 -5.90
N ILE A 154 -4.67 9.42 -6.55
CA ILE A 154 -3.96 10.62 -6.06
C ILE A 154 -4.70 11.94 -6.33
N VAL A 155 -5.57 12.01 -7.36
CA VAL A 155 -6.29 13.24 -7.74
C VAL A 155 -7.17 13.79 -6.62
N ASN A 156 -7.58 12.93 -5.67
CA ASN A 156 -8.36 13.28 -4.49
C ASN A 156 -7.51 13.83 -3.32
N GLU A 157 -6.18 13.88 -3.48
CA GLU A 157 -5.22 14.35 -2.47
C GLU A 157 -5.39 13.61 -1.13
N PRO A 158 -5.28 12.27 -1.11
CA PRO A 158 -5.42 11.50 0.12
C PRO A 158 -4.21 11.74 1.04
N GLU A 159 -4.38 11.54 2.35
CA GLU A 159 -3.26 11.53 3.30
C GLU A 159 -2.44 10.24 3.19
N VAL A 160 -3.09 9.13 2.82
CA VAL A 160 -2.49 7.80 2.67
C VAL A 160 -2.95 7.17 1.37
N LEU A 161 -2.02 6.62 0.62
CA LEU A 161 -2.27 5.78 -0.56
C LEU A 161 -2.01 4.31 -0.19
N LEU A 162 -3.04 3.48 -0.34
CA LEU A 162 -2.99 2.04 -0.11
C LEU A 162 -2.85 1.32 -1.46
N LEU A 163 -1.88 0.43 -1.59
CA LEU A 163 -1.53 -0.27 -2.83
C LEU A 163 -1.56 -1.79 -2.59
N ASP A 164 -2.54 -2.49 -3.13
CA ASP A 164 -2.73 -3.94 -2.95
C ASP A 164 -2.15 -4.70 -4.14
N GLU A 165 -0.92 -5.21 -4.03
CA GLU A 165 -0.14 -5.93 -5.05
C GLU A 165 -0.20 -5.25 -6.44
N PRO A 166 0.08 -3.94 -6.56
CA PRO A 166 -0.21 -3.20 -7.77
C PRO A 166 0.65 -3.63 -8.97
N LEU A 167 1.81 -4.25 -8.76
CA LEU A 167 2.73 -4.66 -9.82
C LEU A 167 2.58 -6.14 -10.22
N ALA A 168 1.73 -6.93 -9.54
CA ALA A 168 1.65 -8.37 -9.72
C ALA A 168 1.24 -8.82 -11.13
N ALA A 169 0.50 -7.98 -11.88
CA ALA A 169 0.03 -8.28 -13.22
C ALA A 169 1.00 -7.86 -14.35
N LEU A 170 2.17 -7.28 -14.01
CA LEU A 170 3.14 -6.77 -14.97
C LEU A 170 4.25 -7.78 -15.23
N ASP A 171 4.81 -7.76 -16.45
CA ASP A 171 6.05 -8.46 -16.78
C ASP A 171 7.25 -7.85 -16.03
N LEU A 172 8.37 -8.59 -15.99
CA LEU A 172 9.56 -8.22 -15.21
C LEU A 172 10.11 -6.84 -15.58
N LYS A 173 10.17 -6.49 -16.88
CA LYS A 173 10.71 -5.21 -17.34
C LYS A 173 9.80 -4.05 -16.91
N MET A 174 8.50 -4.16 -17.23
CA MET A 174 7.52 -3.15 -16.83
C MET A 174 7.43 -3.00 -15.32
N ARG A 175 7.59 -4.09 -14.56
CA ARG A 175 7.60 -4.06 -13.10
C ARG A 175 8.73 -3.20 -12.56
N LYS A 176 9.98 -3.38 -13.07
CA LYS A 176 11.14 -2.58 -12.66
C LYS A 176 10.99 -1.10 -13.01
N ASP A 177 10.49 -0.79 -14.20
CA ASP A 177 10.21 0.59 -14.60
C ASP A 177 9.17 1.24 -13.67
N MET A 178 8.09 0.52 -13.36
CA MET A 178 7.04 0.99 -12.46
C MET A 178 7.47 1.14 -11.00
N GLN A 179 8.39 0.30 -10.51
CA GLN A 179 8.98 0.46 -9.17
C GLN A 179 9.68 1.83 -9.06
N MET A 180 10.51 2.16 -10.03
CA MET A 180 11.22 3.45 -10.03
C MET A 180 10.23 4.63 -10.09
N GLU A 181 9.20 4.54 -10.91
CA GLU A 181 8.17 5.57 -11.01
C GLU A 181 7.36 5.73 -9.72
N LEU A 182 6.98 4.62 -9.07
CA LEU A 182 6.30 4.68 -7.77
C LEU A 182 7.15 5.38 -6.71
N LYS A 183 8.45 5.10 -6.69
CA LYS A 183 9.40 5.75 -5.77
C LYS A 183 9.53 7.25 -6.03
N GLU A 184 9.60 7.66 -7.30
CA GLU A 184 9.62 9.06 -7.68
C GLU A 184 8.29 9.78 -7.36
N MET A 185 7.15 9.12 -7.63
CA MET A 185 5.83 9.64 -7.27
C MET A 185 5.69 9.83 -5.77
N HIS A 186 6.12 8.85 -4.96
CA HIS A 186 6.11 8.98 -3.50
C HIS A 186 6.88 10.22 -3.03
N LYS A 187 8.13 10.37 -3.53
CA LYS A 187 8.98 11.54 -3.21
C LYS A 187 8.34 12.87 -3.61
N SER A 188 7.70 12.92 -4.79
CA SER A 188 7.10 14.15 -5.31
C SER A 188 5.79 14.53 -4.62
N LEU A 189 5.00 13.53 -4.19
CA LEU A 189 3.73 13.73 -3.51
C LEU A 189 3.89 14.04 -2.02
N GLY A 190 4.91 13.47 -1.36
CA GLY A 190 5.12 13.60 0.08
C GLY A 190 3.99 13.03 0.94
N ILE A 191 3.14 12.14 0.38
CA ILE A 191 2.07 11.45 1.11
C ILE A 191 2.56 10.06 1.55
N THR A 192 1.88 9.49 2.53
CA THR A 192 2.23 8.15 3.04
C THR A 192 1.76 7.06 2.09
N PHE A 193 2.63 6.09 1.80
CA PHE A 193 2.29 4.89 1.02
C PHE A 193 2.28 3.66 1.93
N VAL A 194 1.22 2.84 1.82
CA VAL A 194 1.17 1.48 2.38
C VAL A 194 1.05 0.52 1.22
N TYR A 195 2.08 -0.26 1.01
CA TYR A 195 2.27 -1.14 -0.14
C TYR A 195 2.19 -2.60 0.30
N VAL A 196 1.38 -3.41 -0.34
CA VAL A 196 1.31 -4.85 -0.09
C VAL A 196 1.95 -5.58 -1.25
N THR A 197 2.86 -6.50 -0.94
CA THR A 197 3.48 -7.40 -1.92
C THR A 197 3.88 -8.73 -1.28
N HIS A 198 4.17 -9.70 -2.11
CA HIS A 198 4.88 -10.94 -1.75
C HIS A 198 6.29 -10.98 -2.37
N ASP A 199 6.67 -9.95 -3.13
CA ASP A 199 7.96 -9.83 -3.81
C ASP A 199 8.96 -9.10 -2.90
N GLN A 200 10.06 -9.78 -2.59
CA GLN A 200 11.11 -9.28 -1.69
C GLN A 200 11.91 -8.14 -2.34
N GLU A 201 12.17 -8.25 -3.68
CA GLU A 201 12.91 -7.22 -4.41
C GLU A 201 12.15 -5.90 -4.38
N GLU A 202 10.81 -5.94 -4.54
CA GLU A 202 9.96 -4.75 -4.42
C GLU A 202 10.07 -4.13 -3.03
N ALA A 203 9.94 -4.95 -1.97
CA ALA A 203 9.99 -4.47 -0.60
C ALA A 203 11.34 -3.83 -0.27
N LEU A 204 12.45 -4.50 -0.60
CA LEU A 204 13.80 -4.00 -0.32
C LEU A 204 14.15 -2.73 -1.11
N THR A 205 13.58 -2.57 -2.32
CA THR A 205 13.90 -1.43 -3.21
C THR A 205 13.08 -0.18 -2.90
N LEU A 206 11.79 -0.35 -2.55
CA LEU A 206 10.85 0.75 -2.47
C LEU A 206 10.74 1.37 -1.08
N SER A 207 10.93 0.56 -0.03
CA SER A 207 10.45 0.90 1.31
C SER A 207 11.42 1.71 2.15
N ASP A 208 10.87 2.55 3.00
CA ASP A 208 11.57 3.09 4.17
C ASP A 208 11.48 2.09 5.33
N THR A 209 10.32 1.45 5.49
CA THR A 209 10.06 0.41 6.51
C THR A 209 9.37 -0.80 5.88
N ILE A 210 9.80 -1.99 6.27
CA ILE A 210 9.19 -3.27 5.89
C ILE A 210 8.55 -3.90 7.13
N VAL A 211 7.30 -4.36 6.95
CA VAL A 211 6.53 -5.13 7.93
C VAL A 211 6.42 -6.56 7.40
N VAL A 212 7.20 -7.48 7.95
CA VAL A 212 7.15 -8.89 7.56
C VAL A 212 6.04 -9.59 8.31
N MET A 213 5.11 -10.23 7.57
CA MET A 213 3.95 -10.93 8.12
C MET A 213 3.97 -12.42 7.79
N SER A 214 3.56 -13.24 8.74
CA SER A 214 3.30 -14.66 8.57
C SER A 214 2.16 -15.10 9.50
N GLU A 215 1.29 -16.00 9.02
CA GLU A 215 0.23 -16.62 9.82
C GLU A 215 -0.65 -15.62 10.61
N GLY A 216 -0.97 -14.48 9.99
CA GLY A 216 -1.79 -13.45 10.60
C GLY A 216 -1.07 -12.55 11.61
N LYS A 217 0.24 -12.74 11.80
CA LYS A 217 1.06 -11.99 12.78
C LYS A 217 2.17 -11.21 12.10
N ILE A 218 2.59 -10.13 12.73
CA ILE A 218 3.83 -9.44 12.38
C ILE A 218 5.00 -10.22 12.97
N GLN A 219 5.96 -10.57 12.12
CA GLN A 219 7.18 -11.27 12.50
C GLN A 219 8.30 -10.29 12.83
N GLN A 220 8.46 -9.25 11.99
CA GLN A 220 9.48 -8.22 12.18
C GLN A 220 9.06 -6.92 11.51
N ILE A 221 9.44 -5.79 12.10
CA ILE A 221 9.36 -4.45 11.51
C ILE A 221 10.75 -3.86 11.54
N GLY A 222 11.22 -3.30 10.43
CA GLY A 222 12.53 -2.66 10.35
C GLY A 222 12.77 -2.00 9.01
N THR A 223 13.91 -1.33 8.87
CA THR A 223 14.37 -0.84 7.56
C THR A 223 14.73 -2.02 6.65
N PRO A 224 14.81 -1.83 5.32
CA PRO A 224 15.30 -2.88 4.41
C PRO A 224 16.64 -3.50 4.86
N ILE A 225 17.54 -2.67 5.40
CA ILE A 225 18.85 -3.10 5.90
C ILE A 225 18.71 -4.00 7.14
N ASP A 226 17.87 -3.61 8.09
CA ASP A 226 17.64 -4.40 9.32
C ASP A 226 17.01 -5.75 8.99
N ILE A 227 16.00 -5.75 8.12
CA ILE A 227 15.29 -6.98 7.72
C ILE A 227 16.21 -7.96 7.00
N TYR A 228 17.13 -7.46 6.16
CA TYR A 228 18.05 -8.29 5.40
C TYR A 228 19.23 -8.79 6.23
N ASN A 229 19.86 -7.91 7.05
CA ASN A 229 21.08 -8.22 7.78
C ASN A 229 20.85 -8.79 9.18
N GLU A 230 19.73 -8.44 9.81
CA GLU A 230 19.43 -8.79 11.22
C GLU A 230 18.04 -9.44 11.35
N PRO A 231 17.79 -10.57 10.64
CA PRO A 231 16.50 -11.26 10.74
C PRO A 231 16.31 -11.81 12.17
N ILE A 232 15.16 -11.50 12.78
CA ILE A 232 14.89 -11.83 14.20
C ILE A 232 14.63 -13.32 14.43
N ASN A 233 14.24 -14.06 13.39
CA ASN A 233 13.97 -15.50 13.46
C ASN A 233 14.28 -16.20 12.13
N SER A 234 14.27 -17.53 12.15
CA SER A 234 14.56 -18.37 10.99
C SER A 234 13.57 -18.16 9.83
N PHE A 235 12.28 -17.86 10.12
CA PHE A 235 11.31 -17.56 9.08
C PHE A 235 11.69 -16.31 8.30
N VAL A 236 12.03 -15.22 8.97
CA VAL A 236 12.43 -13.96 8.30
C VAL A 236 13.69 -14.16 7.48
N ALA A 237 14.70 -14.88 8.06
CA ALA A 237 15.95 -15.19 7.37
C ALA A 237 15.73 -15.98 6.08
N ASP A 238 14.89 -17.03 6.11
CA ASP A 238 14.59 -17.88 4.97
C ASP A 238 13.69 -17.17 3.93
N PHE A 239 12.77 -16.34 4.43
CA PHE A 239 11.81 -15.66 3.56
C PHE A 239 12.43 -14.47 2.81
N ILE A 240 13.44 -13.76 3.38
CA ILE A 240 14.01 -12.52 2.79
C ILE A 240 15.20 -12.79 1.86
N GLY A 241 15.90 -13.90 2.04
CA GLY A 241 17.11 -14.20 1.29
C GLY A 241 17.32 -15.69 1.07
N GLU A 242 18.30 -16.02 0.24
CA GLU A 242 18.78 -17.39 0.14
C GLU A 242 19.61 -17.70 1.39
N SER A 243 19.02 -18.40 2.36
CA SER A 243 19.69 -18.77 3.61
C SER A 243 19.87 -20.29 3.73
N ASN A 244 21.00 -20.70 4.29
CA ASN A 244 21.23 -22.09 4.68
C ASN A 244 21.06 -22.20 6.20
N ILE A 245 19.91 -22.69 6.65
CA ILE A 245 19.60 -22.82 8.08
C ILE A 245 19.98 -24.23 8.54
N LEU A 246 20.95 -24.32 9.44
CA LEU A 246 21.36 -25.56 10.07
C LEU A 246 20.84 -25.61 11.51
N ASN A 247 20.09 -26.66 11.82
CA ASN A 247 19.67 -26.93 13.19
C ASN A 247 20.78 -27.68 13.96
N GLY A 248 21.20 -27.15 15.10
CA GLY A 248 22.23 -27.74 15.94
C GLY A 248 21.99 -27.46 17.42
N THR A 249 22.59 -28.28 18.28
CA THR A 249 22.63 -28.02 19.73
C THR A 249 24.03 -27.55 20.10
N MET A 250 24.13 -26.39 20.77
CA MET A 250 25.39 -25.89 21.26
C MET A 250 25.83 -26.77 22.44
N ILE A 251 26.95 -27.47 22.29
CA ILE A 251 27.59 -28.21 23.40
C ILE A 251 28.64 -27.28 23.98
N HIS A 252 28.49 -26.91 25.25
CA HIS A 252 29.53 -26.22 26.00
C HIS A 252 30.49 -27.27 26.50
N ASP A 253 31.78 -27.12 26.19
CA ASP A 253 32.89 -27.85 26.82
C ASP A 253 33.20 -27.32 28.23
#